data_042f8616e05526852f5fe76b77f846b9
#
_entry.id   042f8616e05526852f5fe76b77f846b9
#
_cell.length_a   1.000
_cell.length_b   1.000
_cell.length_c   1.000
_cell.angle_alpha   90.00
_cell.angle_beta   90.00
_cell.angle_gamma   90.00
#
_symmetry.space_group_name_H-M   'P 1'
#
loop_
_entity.id
_entity.type
_entity.pdbx_description
1 polymer ?
#
loop_
_entity_poly.entity_id
_entity_poly.type
_entity_poly.pdbx_seq_one_letter_code
_entity_poly.pdbx_strand_id
1 'polypeptide(L)'
;MVNAEKRQIAKRLVERFLACEITNDEFNDTFPRDKADPALEAIYSNLWSYYDEQHTHKLDGRHTLQPETRGLFERCAAFLASGLEYEWPSYNWISPKYGLMRLFGLSRKINDEFERFKTSGSFEVWPFIREADYRRALASR
;
A
#
# COMPACT_ATOMS: atom_id res chain seq x y z
N MET A 1 10.14 -0.68 13.55
CA MET A 1 10.67 -2.02 13.84
C MET A 1 9.89 -3.06 13.08
N VAL A 2 10.56 -3.94 12.40
CA VAL A 2 9.92 -4.95 11.54
C VAL A 2 9.22 -6.02 12.39
N ASN A 3 7.93 -6.21 12.15
CA ASN A 3 7.17 -7.32 12.73
C ASN A 3 7.01 -8.43 11.67
N ALA A 4 7.95 -9.37 11.65
CA ALA A 4 8.02 -10.40 10.62
C ALA A 4 6.76 -11.26 10.54
N GLU A 5 6.16 -11.62 11.68
CA GLU A 5 4.93 -12.42 11.73
C GLU A 5 3.75 -11.70 11.07
N LYS A 6 3.48 -10.45 11.50
CA LYS A 6 2.40 -9.64 10.94
C LYS A 6 2.64 -9.33 9.47
N ARG A 7 3.89 -9.07 9.07
CA ARG A 7 4.22 -8.87 7.65
C ARG A 7 3.95 -10.10 6.79
N GLN A 8 4.19 -11.31 7.30
CA GLN A 8 3.86 -12.54 6.58
C GLN A 8 2.35 -12.72 6.43
N ILE A 9 1.58 -12.38 7.45
CA ILE A 9 0.11 -12.38 7.36
C ILE A 9 -0.36 -11.38 6.31
N ALA A 10 0.12 -10.15 6.37
CA ALA A 10 -0.22 -9.08 5.43
C ALA A 10 0.13 -9.47 3.99
N LYS A 11 1.33 -10.02 3.77
CA LYS A 11 1.78 -10.51 2.46
C LYS A 11 0.81 -11.54 1.87
N ARG A 12 0.45 -12.55 2.65
CA ARG A 12 -0.49 -13.58 2.21
C ARG A 12 -1.87 -13.01 1.87
N LEU A 13 -2.34 -12.04 2.65
CA LEU A 13 -3.61 -11.37 2.36
C LEU A 13 -3.56 -10.60 1.04
N VAL A 14 -2.48 -9.87 0.77
CA VAL A 14 -2.31 -9.17 -0.52
C VAL A 14 -2.32 -10.19 -1.67
N GLU A 15 -1.57 -11.27 -1.56
CA GLU A 15 -1.49 -12.31 -2.58
C GLU A 15 -2.85 -13.00 -2.81
N ARG A 16 -3.58 -13.33 -1.74
CA ARG A 16 -4.91 -13.94 -1.83
C ARG A 16 -5.95 -12.99 -2.43
N PHE A 17 -5.86 -11.71 -2.11
CA PHE A 17 -6.73 -10.68 -2.69
C PHE A 17 -6.47 -10.55 -4.19
N LEU A 18 -5.20 -10.49 -4.60
CA LEU A 18 -4.81 -10.47 -6.02
C LEU A 18 -5.24 -11.73 -6.76
N ALA A 19 -5.24 -12.88 -6.09
CA ALA A 19 -5.68 -14.16 -6.67
C ALA A 19 -7.20 -14.34 -6.70
N CYS A 20 -7.96 -13.33 -6.31
CA CYS A 20 -9.44 -13.38 -6.21
C CYS A 20 -9.95 -14.47 -5.25
N GLU A 21 -9.16 -14.81 -4.23
CA GLU A 21 -9.54 -15.81 -3.23
C GLU A 21 -10.36 -15.23 -2.08
N ILE A 22 -10.15 -13.93 -1.78
CA ILE A 22 -10.83 -13.21 -0.70
C ILE A 22 -11.47 -11.94 -1.22
N THR A 23 -12.45 -11.45 -0.47
CA THR A 23 -13.12 -10.18 -0.76
C THR A 23 -12.38 -9.00 -0.13
N ASN A 24 -12.73 -7.79 -0.57
CA ASN A 24 -12.25 -6.54 0.04
C ASN A 24 -12.60 -6.47 1.53
N ASP A 25 -13.76 -6.95 1.95
CA ASP A 25 -14.16 -6.97 3.36
C ASP A 25 -13.25 -7.89 4.18
N GLU A 26 -13.00 -9.11 3.69
CA GLU A 26 -12.06 -10.03 4.35
C GLU A 26 -10.65 -9.43 4.43
N PHE A 27 -10.19 -8.80 3.36
CA PHE A 27 -8.89 -8.12 3.34
C PHE A 27 -8.84 -7.00 4.39
N ASN A 28 -9.85 -6.14 4.45
CA ASN A 28 -9.91 -5.03 5.40
C ASN A 28 -9.96 -5.51 6.86
N ASP A 29 -10.82 -6.51 7.13
CA ASP A 29 -11.09 -6.97 8.49
C ASP A 29 -9.93 -7.76 9.10
N THR A 30 -9.12 -8.40 8.26
CA THR A 30 -8.05 -9.29 8.71
C THR A 30 -6.64 -8.73 8.53
N PHE A 31 -6.49 -7.60 7.81
CA PHE A 31 -5.16 -7.01 7.61
C PHE A 31 -4.56 -6.58 8.95
N PRO A 32 -3.35 -7.05 9.29
CA PRO A 32 -2.76 -6.78 10.60
C PRO A 32 -2.31 -5.32 10.72
N ARG A 33 -2.56 -4.74 11.87
CA ARG A 33 -2.15 -3.37 12.21
C ARG A 33 -1.07 -3.42 13.29
N ASP A 34 -0.06 -2.58 13.16
CA ASP A 34 1.00 -2.46 14.17
C ASP A 34 1.65 -1.08 14.11
N LYS A 35 1.47 -0.31 15.18
CA LYS A 35 2.08 1.04 15.27
C LYS A 35 3.60 1.00 15.31
N ALA A 36 4.18 -0.11 15.76
CA ALA A 36 5.63 -0.28 15.82
C ALA A 36 6.24 -0.63 14.45
N ASP A 37 5.42 -1.09 13.50
CA ASP A 37 5.84 -1.37 12.12
C ASP A 37 5.08 -0.47 11.15
N PRO A 38 5.60 0.72 10.83
CA PRO A 38 4.89 1.69 10.00
C PRO A 38 4.59 1.23 8.58
N ALA A 39 5.29 0.20 8.09
CA ALA A 39 5.01 -0.37 6.78
C ALA A 39 3.60 -0.94 6.67
N LEU A 40 3.12 -1.60 7.72
CA LEU A 40 1.79 -2.20 7.73
C LEU A 40 0.69 -1.14 7.58
N GLU A 41 0.83 -0.04 8.30
CA GLU A 41 -0.13 1.07 8.23
C GLU A 41 -0.07 1.78 6.88
N ALA A 42 1.12 2.08 6.39
CA ALA A 42 1.33 2.79 5.13
C ALA A 42 0.81 1.97 3.94
N ILE A 43 1.13 0.68 3.89
CA ILE A 43 0.69 -0.22 2.82
C ILE A 43 -0.83 -0.36 2.85
N TYR A 44 -1.43 -0.66 4.00
CA TYR A 44 -2.88 -0.77 4.12
C TYR A 44 -3.58 0.49 3.62
N SER A 45 -3.17 1.64 4.13
CA SER A 45 -3.82 2.92 3.82
C SER A 45 -3.68 3.30 2.34
N ASN A 46 -2.54 3.02 1.72
CA ASN A 46 -2.35 3.27 0.30
C ASN A 46 -3.19 2.31 -0.56
N LEU A 47 -3.13 1.02 -0.30
CA LEU A 47 -3.88 0.02 -1.08
C LEU A 47 -5.40 0.24 -0.97
N TRP A 48 -5.88 0.65 0.18
CA TRP A 48 -7.30 0.93 0.42
C TRP A 48 -7.90 1.92 -0.57
N SER A 49 -7.10 2.86 -1.11
CA SER A 49 -7.58 3.86 -2.07
C SER A 49 -7.83 3.32 -3.47
N TYR A 50 -7.45 2.08 -3.78
CA TYR A 50 -7.50 1.52 -5.14
C TYR A 50 -8.65 0.55 -5.40
N TYR A 51 -9.46 0.24 -4.41
CA TYR A 51 -10.63 -0.63 -4.61
C TYR A 51 -11.89 -0.03 -3.99
N ASP A 52 -13.06 -0.48 -4.48
CA ASP A 52 -14.35 -0.06 -3.96
C ASP A 52 -14.58 -0.65 -2.56
N GLU A 53 -14.90 0.19 -1.60
CA GLU A 53 -15.18 -0.22 -0.23
C GLU A 53 -16.68 -0.26 0.10
N GLN A 54 -17.52 0.24 -0.81
CA GLN A 54 -18.98 0.29 -0.59
C GLN A 54 -19.67 -1.02 -0.88
N HIS A 55 -19.06 -1.88 -1.69
CA HIS A 55 -19.62 -3.16 -2.10
C HIS A 55 -18.64 -4.29 -1.83
N THR A 56 -19.13 -5.37 -1.24
CA THR A 56 -18.33 -6.59 -1.07
C THR A 56 -18.05 -7.20 -2.43
N HIS A 57 -16.75 -7.38 -2.77
CA HIS A 57 -16.32 -7.91 -4.05
C HIS A 57 -14.94 -8.54 -3.96
N LYS A 58 -14.64 -9.36 -4.95
CA LYS A 58 -13.27 -9.81 -5.27
C LYS A 58 -12.69 -8.90 -6.38
N LEU A 59 -11.39 -9.00 -6.64
CA LEU A 59 -10.72 -8.19 -7.67
C LEU A 59 -10.90 -8.79 -9.08
N ASP A 60 -12.13 -9.10 -9.43
CA ASP A 60 -12.50 -9.67 -10.72
C ASP A 60 -13.60 -8.86 -11.42
N GLY A 61 -13.93 -9.21 -12.66
CA GLY A 61 -14.94 -8.51 -13.44
C GLY A 61 -14.66 -7.00 -13.50
N ARG A 62 -15.65 -6.19 -13.12
CA ARG A 62 -15.52 -4.72 -13.11
C ARG A 62 -14.57 -4.20 -12.03
N HIS A 63 -14.20 -5.03 -11.06
CA HIS A 63 -13.27 -4.70 -9.99
C HIS A 63 -11.83 -5.15 -10.26
N THR A 64 -11.56 -5.67 -11.45
CA THR A 64 -10.21 -6.03 -11.88
C THR A 64 -9.29 -4.82 -11.82
N LEU A 65 -8.14 -4.97 -11.16
CA LEU A 65 -7.16 -3.89 -11.07
C LEU A 65 -6.49 -3.62 -12.40
N GLN A 66 -6.20 -2.34 -12.67
CA GLN A 66 -5.34 -1.96 -13.79
C GLN A 66 -3.93 -2.55 -13.60
N PRO A 67 -3.18 -2.83 -14.69
CA PRO A 67 -1.86 -3.44 -14.59
C PRO A 67 -0.89 -2.70 -13.66
N GLU A 68 -0.88 -1.37 -13.70
CA GLU A 68 -0.03 -0.54 -12.85
C GLU A 68 -0.40 -0.68 -11.37
N THR A 69 -1.69 -0.71 -11.07
CA THR A 69 -2.19 -0.88 -9.70
C THR A 69 -1.90 -2.29 -9.19
N ARG A 70 -2.09 -3.31 -10.04
CA ARG A 70 -1.71 -4.68 -9.72
C ARG A 70 -0.23 -4.78 -9.40
N GLY A 71 0.62 -4.13 -10.19
CA GLY A 71 2.06 -4.04 -9.94
C GLY A 71 2.40 -3.40 -8.60
N LEU A 72 1.65 -2.39 -8.17
CA LEU A 72 1.80 -1.79 -6.85
C LEU A 72 1.50 -2.80 -5.74
N PHE A 73 0.41 -3.57 -5.84
CA PHE A 73 0.06 -4.61 -4.86
C PHE A 73 1.15 -5.68 -4.77
N GLU A 74 1.64 -6.14 -5.92
CA GLU A 74 2.72 -7.12 -5.99
C GLU A 74 4.02 -6.59 -5.36
N ARG A 75 4.33 -5.32 -5.58
CA ARG A 75 5.49 -4.64 -4.99
C ARG A 75 5.36 -4.51 -3.47
N CYS A 76 4.16 -4.23 -2.97
CA CYS A 76 3.87 -4.23 -1.53
C CYS A 76 4.09 -5.62 -0.91
N ALA A 77 3.63 -6.68 -1.57
CA ALA A 77 3.86 -8.05 -1.12
C ALA A 77 5.37 -8.38 -1.07
N ALA A 78 6.13 -7.95 -2.09
CA ALA A 78 7.58 -8.11 -2.12
C ALA A 78 8.28 -7.38 -0.97
N PHE A 79 7.84 -6.15 -0.66
CA PHE A 79 8.38 -5.38 0.47
C PHE A 79 8.11 -6.07 1.81
N LEU A 80 6.88 -6.54 2.02
CA LEU A 80 6.51 -7.25 3.24
C LEU A 80 7.35 -8.52 3.46
N ALA A 81 7.79 -9.16 2.38
CA ALA A 81 8.66 -10.33 2.43
C ALA A 81 10.14 -9.99 2.66
N SER A 82 10.56 -8.77 2.38
CA SER A 82 11.99 -8.41 2.33
C SER A 82 12.65 -8.25 3.71
N GLY A 83 11.89 -8.04 4.77
CA GLY A 83 12.41 -7.74 6.10
C GLY A 83 13.03 -6.35 6.25
N LEU A 84 12.98 -5.51 5.22
CA LEU A 84 13.53 -4.16 5.26
C LEU A 84 12.70 -3.23 6.16
N GLU A 85 13.36 -2.30 6.83
CA GLU A 85 12.70 -1.22 7.54
C GLU A 85 12.00 -0.28 6.54
N TYR A 86 10.86 0.26 6.95
CA TYR A 86 10.14 1.27 6.17
C TYR A 86 10.75 2.64 6.42
N GLU A 87 11.42 3.19 5.44
CA GLU A 87 12.21 4.42 5.55
C GLU A 87 11.49 5.68 5.06
N TRP A 88 10.30 5.55 4.49
CA TRP A 88 9.52 6.70 4.02
C TRP A 88 8.99 7.52 5.20
N PRO A 89 8.90 8.86 5.06
CA PRO A 89 8.29 9.69 6.08
C PRO A 89 6.79 9.37 6.24
N SER A 90 6.25 9.74 7.39
CA SER A 90 4.81 9.61 7.63
C SER A 90 4.01 10.41 6.62
N TYR A 91 2.96 9.79 6.05
CA TYR A 91 2.07 10.41 5.08
C TYR A 91 0.63 9.92 5.29
N ASN A 92 -0.32 10.83 5.23
CA ASN A 92 -1.73 10.49 5.39
C ASN A 92 -2.37 10.14 4.03
N TRP A 93 -2.30 8.88 3.66
CA TRP A 93 -2.86 8.35 2.41
C TRP A 93 -4.39 8.49 2.30
N ILE A 94 -5.07 8.61 3.43
CA ILE A 94 -6.54 8.66 3.48
C ILE A 94 -7.06 10.07 3.16
N SER A 95 -6.36 11.11 3.56
CA SER A 95 -6.79 12.49 3.37
C SER A 95 -7.12 12.86 1.92
N PRO A 96 -6.34 12.47 0.90
CA PRO A 96 -6.68 12.75 -0.49
C PRO A 96 -7.96 12.07 -0.98
N LYS A 97 -8.32 10.92 -0.43
CA LYS A 97 -9.50 10.13 -0.84
C LYS A 97 -10.81 10.83 -0.53
N TYR A 98 -10.91 11.51 0.59
CA TYR A 98 -12.17 12.11 1.02
C TYR A 98 -12.55 13.39 0.28
N GLY A 99 -11.67 14.02 -0.46
CA GLY A 99 -11.96 15.21 -1.27
C GLY A 99 -12.41 16.44 -0.50
N LEU A 100 -12.78 16.31 0.77
CA LEU A 100 -13.27 17.40 1.62
C LEU A 100 -12.26 18.53 1.74
N MET A 101 -10.97 18.20 1.79
CA MET A 101 -9.91 19.20 1.90
C MET A 101 -9.76 20.01 0.61
N ARG A 102 -10.17 19.47 -0.55
CA ARG A 102 -10.21 20.20 -1.83
C ARG A 102 -11.30 21.28 -1.84
N LEU A 103 -12.44 21.00 -1.21
CA LEU A 103 -13.56 21.93 -1.10
C LEU A 103 -13.21 23.17 -0.27
N PHE A 104 -12.27 23.06 0.67
CA PHE A 104 -11.85 24.16 1.54
C PHE A 104 -10.56 24.85 1.07
N GLY A 105 -10.14 24.67 -0.19
CA GLY A 105 -8.95 25.30 -0.74
C GLY A 105 -7.61 24.74 -0.22
N LEU A 106 -7.63 23.59 0.45
CA LEU A 106 -6.43 22.94 0.99
C LEU A 106 -5.72 22.00 0.00
N SER A 107 -6.24 21.90 -1.24
CA SER A 107 -5.66 21.04 -2.28
C SER A 107 -4.20 21.34 -2.58
N ARG A 108 -3.80 22.61 -2.58
CA ARG A 108 -2.42 23.04 -2.81
C ARG A 108 -1.48 22.52 -1.72
N LYS A 109 -1.89 22.63 -0.45
CA LYS A 109 -1.12 22.12 0.69
C LYS A 109 -0.95 20.60 0.62
N ILE A 110 -2.02 19.88 0.28
CA ILE A 110 -2.01 18.42 0.11
C ILE A 110 -1.06 18.02 -1.02
N ASN A 111 -1.11 18.72 -2.16
CA ASN A 111 -0.23 18.47 -3.28
C ASN A 111 1.24 18.71 -2.93
N ASP A 112 1.54 19.79 -2.20
CA ASP A 112 2.90 20.10 -1.75
C ASP A 112 3.43 19.06 -0.76
N GLU A 113 2.60 18.57 0.15
CA GLU A 113 2.96 17.48 1.07
C GLU A 113 3.23 16.18 0.32
N PHE A 114 2.41 15.86 -0.68
CA PHE A 114 2.60 14.68 -1.52
C PHE A 114 3.89 14.77 -2.35
N GLU A 115 4.18 15.92 -2.95
CA GLU A 115 5.42 16.13 -3.70
C GLU A 115 6.65 15.98 -2.80
N ARG A 116 6.61 16.53 -1.59
CA ARG A 116 7.69 16.35 -0.59
C ARG A 116 7.86 14.88 -0.20
N PHE A 117 6.75 14.16 -0.02
CA PHE A 117 6.79 12.72 0.25
C PHE A 117 7.46 11.97 -0.90
N LYS A 118 7.03 12.20 -2.14
CA LYS A 118 7.56 11.52 -3.33
C LYS A 118 9.06 11.72 -3.52
N THR A 119 9.59 12.88 -3.15
CA THR A 119 11.02 13.20 -3.30
C THR A 119 11.91 12.59 -2.22
N SER A 120 11.32 11.96 -1.19
CA SER A 120 12.07 11.29 -0.11
C SER A 120 12.80 10.02 -0.55
N GLY A 121 12.44 9.48 -1.71
CA GLY A 121 13.02 8.26 -2.26
C GLY A 121 12.60 8.03 -3.70
N SER A 122 12.81 6.82 -4.21
CA SER A 122 12.37 6.40 -5.53
C SER A 122 10.89 6.00 -5.48
N PHE A 123 9.99 6.96 -5.64
CA PHE A 123 8.54 6.75 -5.48
C PHE A 123 7.98 5.67 -6.42
N GLU A 124 8.58 5.51 -7.58
CA GLU A 124 8.17 4.49 -8.56
C GLU A 124 8.27 3.06 -8.04
N VAL A 125 9.13 2.84 -7.04
CA VAL A 125 9.30 1.54 -6.37
C VAL A 125 8.77 1.53 -4.94
N TRP A 126 8.00 2.56 -4.55
CA TRP A 126 7.35 2.55 -3.24
C TRP A 126 6.63 1.18 -3.01
N PRO A 127 6.71 0.55 -1.85
CA PRO A 127 7.23 1.03 -0.57
C PRO A 127 8.73 0.88 -0.35
N PHE A 128 9.50 0.37 -1.31
CA PHE A 128 10.96 0.43 -1.25
C PHE A 128 11.43 1.88 -1.40
N ILE A 129 12.44 2.27 -0.65
CA ILE A 129 13.01 3.62 -0.74
C ILE A 129 14.03 3.74 -1.89
N ARG A 130 14.67 2.62 -2.25
CA ARG A 130 15.67 2.55 -3.31
C ARG A 130 15.32 1.47 -4.33
N GLU A 131 15.55 1.76 -5.58
CA GLU A 131 15.36 0.78 -6.67
C GLU A 131 16.24 -0.46 -6.50
N ALA A 132 17.45 -0.30 -6.00
CA ALA A 132 18.38 -1.41 -5.75
C ALA A 132 17.81 -2.42 -4.74
N ASP A 133 17.11 -1.95 -3.71
CA ASP A 133 16.47 -2.81 -2.71
C ASP A 133 15.31 -3.59 -3.32
N TYR A 134 14.52 -2.95 -4.17
CA TYR A 134 13.46 -3.61 -4.91
C TYR A 134 13.98 -4.71 -5.84
N ARG A 135 15.03 -4.41 -6.61
CA ARG A 135 15.67 -5.39 -7.50
C ARG A 135 16.20 -6.60 -6.72
N ARG A 136 16.81 -6.38 -5.56
CA ARG A 136 17.27 -7.48 -4.68
C ARG A 136 16.12 -8.33 -4.17
N ALA A 137 15.02 -7.72 -3.77
CA ALA A 137 13.83 -8.42 -3.32
C ALA A 137 13.23 -9.30 -4.42
N LEU A 138 13.22 -8.83 -5.67
CA LEU A 138 12.76 -9.63 -6.82
C LEU A 138 13.69 -10.83 -7.10
N ALA A 139 14.99 -10.63 -6.98
CA ALA A 139 15.98 -11.69 -7.24
C ALA A 139 15.97 -12.81 -6.19
N SER A 140 15.43 -12.55 -4.99
CA SER A 140 15.35 -13.51 -3.88
C SER A 140 14.06 -14.35 -3.86
N ARG A 141 13.18 -14.20 -4.85
CA ARG A 141 11.91 -14.92 -4.99
C ARG A 141 12.04 -16.26 -5.68
#